data_c3201f75d536df33ed2c7c7a7c2207b2
#
_entry.id   c3201f75d536df33ed2c7c7a7c2207b2
#
_cell.length_a   1.000
_cell.length_b   1.000
_cell.length_c   1.000
_cell.angle_alpha   90.00
_cell.angle_beta   90.00
_cell.angle_gamma   90.00
#
_symmetry.space_group_name_H-M   'P 1'
#
loop_
_entity.id
_entity.type
_entity.pdbx_description
1 polymer ?
#
loop_
_entity_poly.entity_id
_entity_poly.type
_entity_poly.pdbx_seq_one_letter_code
_entity_poly.pdbx_strand_id
1 'polypeptide(L)'
;DIENSDRAFEEEVMLSGFASASVKPEGSSVNFDTATESFTARYSHETVALAFQITEEAVEDNLYDKVSTRYTKALARSMAHTKQVKAANVLNNAFDSSFTGGDGKELCATDHSTTSGNQKNELSTAADLNETSLEQAMIDIAAFADDRGLKVAAKARKMIIPSALQ
;
A
#
# COMPACT_ATOMS: atom_id res chain seq x y z
N ASP A 1 -5.64 -6.07 -1.00
CA ASP A 1 -6.38 -6.54 -2.16
C ASP A 1 -5.43 -6.65 -3.35
N ILE A 2 -5.73 -7.53 -4.30
CA ILE A 2 -4.99 -7.68 -5.55
C ILE A 2 -5.99 -7.46 -6.66
N GLU A 3 -5.73 -6.50 -7.52
CA GLU A 3 -6.54 -6.18 -8.67
C GLU A 3 -5.82 -6.57 -9.96
N ASN A 4 -6.58 -6.87 -11.00
CA ASN A 4 -6.04 -7.16 -12.32
C ASN A 4 -6.08 -5.90 -13.16
N SER A 5 -4.97 -5.63 -13.86
CA SER A 5 -4.87 -4.54 -14.82
C SER A 5 -4.52 -5.09 -16.20
N ASP A 6 -5.05 -4.48 -17.23
CA ASP A 6 -4.77 -4.74 -18.64
C ASP A 6 -3.94 -3.62 -19.31
N ARG A 7 -3.45 -2.67 -18.48
CA ARG A 7 -2.70 -1.49 -18.92
C ARG A 7 -1.21 -1.64 -18.62
N ALA A 8 -0.38 -0.80 -19.22
CA ALA A 8 1.05 -0.75 -18.93
C ALA A 8 1.38 -0.07 -17.59
N PHE A 9 0.50 0.80 -17.12
CA PHE A 9 0.56 1.50 -15.83
C PHE A 9 -0.85 1.87 -15.38
N GLU A 10 -1.05 2.05 -14.09
CA GLU A 10 -2.26 2.62 -13.51
C GLU A 10 -1.94 3.98 -12.89
N GLU A 11 -2.88 4.90 -13.00
CA GLU A 11 -2.82 6.22 -12.37
C GLU A 11 -4.05 6.44 -11.52
N GLU A 12 -3.82 6.90 -10.30
CA GLU A 12 -4.87 7.32 -9.38
C GLU A 12 -4.67 8.79 -9.02
N VAL A 13 -5.72 9.57 -9.20
CA VAL A 13 -5.76 10.98 -8.82
C VAL A 13 -6.47 11.10 -7.49
N MET A 14 -5.84 11.74 -6.52
CA MET A 14 -6.48 12.06 -5.26
C MET A 14 -7.44 13.23 -5.47
N LEU A 15 -8.71 13.00 -5.18
CA LEU A 15 -9.75 14.03 -5.20
C LEU A 15 -10.04 14.46 -3.76
N SER A 16 -9.91 15.75 -3.47
CA SER A 16 -10.33 16.29 -2.18
C SER A 16 -11.85 16.23 -2.05
N GLY A 17 -12.34 15.84 -0.88
CA GLY A 17 -13.76 15.88 -0.56
C GLY A 17 -14.28 17.31 -0.33
N PHE A 18 -15.46 17.41 0.26
CA PHE A 18 -16.05 18.70 0.67
C PHE A 18 -15.79 18.96 2.16
N ALA A 19 -15.72 20.23 2.52
CA ALA A 19 -15.65 20.66 3.91
C ALA A 19 -16.96 20.39 4.66
N SER A 20 -16.93 20.57 5.97
CA SER A 20 -18.13 20.44 6.80
C SER A 20 -19.22 21.42 6.34
N ALA A 21 -20.44 20.91 6.17
CA ALA A 21 -21.59 21.74 5.82
C ALA A 21 -21.91 22.73 6.95
N SER A 22 -22.13 23.99 6.55
CA SER A 22 -22.52 25.05 7.49
C SER A 22 -24.03 25.07 7.73
N VAL A 23 -24.45 25.53 8.90
CA VAL A 23 -25.89 25.78 9.20
C VAL A 23 -26.37 26.92 8.29
N LYS A 24 -27.48 26.68 7.58
CA LYS A 24 -28.13 27.67 6.74
C LYS A 24 -29.22 28.39 7.52
N PRO A 25 -29.10 29.69 7.83
CA PRO A 25 -30.19 30.48 8.40
C PRO A 25 -31.34 30.62 7.38
N GLU A 26 -32.53 30.84 7.89
CA GLU A 26 -33.72 31.13 7.09
C GLU A 26 -33.50 32.42 6.25
N GLY A 27 -33.86 32.36 4.96
CA GLY A 27 -33.69 33.48 4.03
C GLY A 27 -32.29 33.70 3.47
N SER A 28 -31.27 32.93 3.90
CA SER A 28 -29.92 33.01 3.31
C SER A 28 -29.74 32.04 2.17
N SER A 29 -28.74 32.30 1.30
CA SER A 29 -28.32 31.38 0.24
C SER A 29 -27.56 30.20 0.81
N VAL A 30 -27.49 29.10 0.05
CA VAL A 30 -26.62 27.94 0.35
C VAL A 30 -25.17 28.30 0.03
N ASN A 31 -24.24 27.85 0.87
CA ASN A 31 -22.81 27.95 0.58
C ASN A 31 -22.41 26.84 -0.43
N PHE A 32 -21.60 27.24 -1.43
CA PHE A 32 -21.02 26.32 -2.38
C PHE A 32 -19.58 25.99 -1.94
N ASP A 33 -19.19 24.74 -2.07
CA ASP A 33 -17.83 24.27 -1.89
C ASP A 33 -17.34 23.60 -3.17
N THR A 34 -16.03 23.55 -3.38
CA THR A 34 -15.41 23.01 -4.59
C THR A 34 -14.48 21.86 -4.21
N ALA A 35 -14.65 20.70 -4.85
CA ALA A 35 -13.66 19.64 -4.83
C ALA A 35 -12.48 20.03 -5.72
N THR A 36 -11.26 19.74 -5.28
CA THR A 36 -10.02 19.98 -6.03
C THR A 36 -9.26 18.70 -6.25
N GLU A 37 -8.57 18.57 -7.39
CA GLU A 37 -7.61 17.50 -7.61
C GLU A 37 -6.31 17.85 -6.89
N SER A 38 -5.73 16.85 -6.23
CA SER A 38 -4.46 16.94 -5.54
C SER A 38 -3.37 16.22 -6.35
N PHE A 39 -2.62 15.33 -5.74
CA PHE A 39 -1.54 14.63 -6.42
C PHE A 39 -2.04 13.39 -7.20
N THR A 40 -1.23 12.97 -8.18
CA THR A 40 -1.46 11.75 -8.96
C THR A 40 -0.40 10.71 -8.58
N ALA A 41 -0.84 9.52 -8.20
CA ALA A 41 0.03 8.37 -8.00
C ALA A 41 0.05 7.50 -9.26
N ARG A 42 1.23 7.13 -9.74
CA ARG A 42 1.41 6.24 -10.90
C ARG A 42 2.07 4.94 -10.47
N TYR A 43 1.45 3.83 -10.82
CA TYR A 43 1.93 2.47 -10.59
C TYR A 43 2.36 1.84 -11.91
N SER A 44 3.67 1.63 -12.08
CA SER A 44 4.22 1.00 -13.29
C SER A 44 4.32 -0.51 -13.11
N HIS A 45 3.86 -1.26 -14.10
CA HIS A 45 3.94 -2.71 -14.08
C HIS A 45 5.34 -3.20 -14.46
N GLU A 46 5.81 -4.23 -13.78
CA GLU A 46 7.07 -4.90 -14.06
C GLU A 46 6.84 -6.33 -14.51
N THR A 47 7.59 -6.76 -15.50
CA THR A 47 7.57 -8.16 -15.97
C THR A 47 8.53 -8.99 -15.14
N VAL A 48 8.04 -10.05 -14.52
CA VAL A 48 8.85 -11.06 -13.84
C VAL A 48 8.88 -12.31 -14.69
N ALA A 49 10.06 -12.74 -15.11
CA ALA A 49 10.23 -13.93 -15.94
C ALA A 49 11.41 -14.78 -15.44
N LEU A 50 11.27 -16.09 -15.54
CA LEU A 50 12.31 -17.06 -15.27
C LEU A 50 12.08 -18.27 -16.17
N ALA A 51 13.13 -18.81 -16.75
CA ALA A 51 13.08 -19.99 -17.59
C ALA A 51 14.12 -21.02 -17.15
N PHE A 52 13.89 -22.29 -17.48
CA PHE A 52 14.89 -23.35 -17.39
C PHE A 52 15.03 -24.05 -18.76
N GLN A 53 16.17 -24.65 -18.98
CA GLN A 53 16.49 -25.36 -20.22
C GLN A 53 16.87 -26.80 -19.90
N ILE A 54 16.42 -27.73 -20.72
CA ILE A 54 16.82 -29.15 -20.69
C ILE A 54 17.45 -29.45 -22.06
N THR A 55 18.60 -30.11 -22.07
CA THR A 55 19.29 -30.50 -23.33
C THR A 55 18.54 -31.63 -24.01
N GLU A 56 18.71 -31.74 -25.35
CA GLU A 56 18.08 -32.77 -26.17
C GLU A 56 18.55 -34.16 -25.77
N GLU A 57 19.84 -34.32 -25.52
CA GLU A 57 20.46 -35.56 -25.06
C GLU A 57 19.86 -36.03 -23.73
N ALA A 58 19.55 -35.09 -22.85
CA ALA A 58 18.93 -35.39 -21.56
C ALA A 58 17.47 -35.87 -21.71
N VAL A 59 16.79 -35.47 -22.78
CA VAL A 59 15.44 -35.94 -23.12
C VAL A 59 15.51 -37.32 -23.82
N GLU A 60 16.43 -37.53 -24.73
CA GLU A 60 16.59 -38.78 -25.44
C GLU A 60 17.00 -39.97 -24.55
N ASP A 61 17.86 -39.72 -23.56
CA ASP A 61 18.27 -40.73 -22.56
C ASP A 61 17.18 -41.12 -21.58
N ASN A 62 16.00 -40.51 -21.69
CA ASN A 62 14.79 -40.77 -20.91
C ASN A 62 14.96 -40.78 -19.37
N LEU A 63 16.02 -40.15 -18.90
CA LEU A 63 16.34 -40.04 -17.47
C LEU A 63 15.53 -38.95 -16.77
N TYR A 64 14.76 -38.13 -17.49
CA TYR A 64 14.30 -36.84 -17.02
C TYR A 64 12.78 -36.61 -17.01
N ASP A 65 11.95 -37.57 -17.34
CA ASP A 65 10.47 -37.43 -17.29
C ASP A 65 9.97 -36.91 -15.92
N LYS A 66 10.56 -37.41 -14.83
CA LYS A 66 10.25 -36.92 -13.47
C LYS A 66 10.97 -35.63 -13.11
N VAL A 67 12.08 -35.32 -13.77
CA VAL A 67 12.91 -34.15 -13.49
C VAL A 67 12.29 -32.91 -14.13
N SER A 68 11.77 -32.98 -15.36
CA SER A 68 11.09 -31.85 -16.01
C SER A 68 9.87 -31.38 -15.18
N THR A 69 9.07 -32.31 -14.66
CA THR A 69 7.94 -32.01 -13.77
C THR A 69 8.39 -31.37 -12.46
N ARG A 70 9.51 -31.80 -11.89
CA ARG A 70 10.09 -31.20 -10.68
C ARG A 70 10.57 -29.78 -10.92
N TYR A 71 11.27 -29.54 -12.04
CA TYR A 71 11.75 -28.21 -12.43
C TYR A 71 10.59 -27.25 -12.72
N THR A 72 9.53 -27.70 -13.38
CA THR A 72 8.32 -26.89 -13.62
C THR A 72 7.67 -26.46 -12.31
N LYS A 73 7.55 -27.37 -11.34
CA LYS A 73 7.04 -27.04 -10.00
C LYS A 73 7.95 -26.09 -9.23
N ALA A 74 9.26 -26.28 -9.35
CA ALA A 74 10.25 -25.39 -8.74
C ALA A 74 10.19 -23.98 -9.35
N LEU A 75 10.05 -23.88 -10.67
CA LEU A 75 9.86 -22.62 -11.38
C LEU A 75 8.60 -21.90 -10.91
N ALA A 76 7.46 -22.59 -10.87
CA ALA A 76 6.20 -22.02 -10.40
C ALA A 76 6.31 -21.49 -8.94
N ARG A 77 6.97 -22.26 -8.06
CA ARG A 77 7.24 -21.83 -6.68
C ARG A 77 8.12 -20.59 -6.63
N SER A 78 9.19 -20.52 -7.45
CA SER A 78 10.09 -19.37 -7.51
C SER A 78 9.34 -18.12 -7.97
N MET A 79 8.51 -18.21 -9.00
CA MET A 79 7.68 -17.10 -9.49
C MET A 79 6.70 -16.62 -8.43
N ALA A 80 6.01 -17.54 -7.74
CA ALA A 80 5.10 -17.21 -6.64
C ALA A 80 5.84 -16.53 -5.48
N HIS A 81 7.05 -17.01 -5.14
CA HIS A 81 7.88 -16.39 -4.09
C HIS A 81 8.27 -14.94 -4.45
N THR A 82 8.72 -14.71 -5.69
CA THR A 82 9.06 -13.36 -6.16
C THR A 82 7.86 -12.41 -6.05
N LYS A 83 6.66 -12.88 -6.42
CA LYS A 83 5.43 -12.10 -6.27
C LYS A 83 5.14 -11.75 -4.81
N GLN A 84 5.32 -12.72 -3.90
CA GLN A 84 5.14 -12.49 -2.46
C GLN A 84 6.16 -11.49 -1.89
N VAL A 85 7.44 -11.60 -2.28
CA VAL A 85 8.49 -10.67 -1.86
C VAL A 85 8.17 -9.24 -2.34
N LYS A 86 7.76 -9.07 -3.60
CA LYS A 86 7.38 -7.75 -4.13
C LYS A 86 6.19 -7.17 -3.37
N ALA A 87 5.19 -7.97 -3.03
CA ALA A 87 4.05 -7.52 -2.23
C ALA A 87 4.45 -7.15 -0.79
N ALA A 88 5.34 -7.94 -0.17
CA ALA A 88 5.86 -7.65 1.17
C ALA A 88 6.72 -6.38 1.22
N ASN A 89 7.43 -6.05 0.14
CA ASN A 89 8.29 -4.88 0.08
C ASN A 89 7.53 -3.56 0.22
N VAL A 90 6.24 -3.52 -0.08
CA VAL A 90 5.39 -2.35 0.20
C VAL A 90 5.40 -2.02 1.70
N LEU A 91 5.29 -3.05 2.56
CA LEU A 91 5.34 -2.86 4.01
C LEU A 91 6.77 -2.74 4.54
N ASN A 92 7.71 -3.49 3.98
CA ASN A 92 9.12 -3.43 4.40
C ASN A 92 9.74 -2.05 4.17
N ASN A 93 9.33 -1.37 3.10
CA ASN A 93 9.83 -0.03 2.73
C ASN A 93 8.88 1.09 3.21
N ALA A 94 7.93 0.79 4.09
CA ALA A 94 6.90 1.75 4.50
C ALA A 94 7.44 3.01 5.16
N PHE A 95 8.62 2.93 5.78
CA PHE A 95 9.31 4.03 6.48
C PHE A 95 10.55 4.53 5.72
N ASP A 96 10.77 4.09 4.50
CA ASP A 96 11.95 4.46 3.71
C ASP A 96 11.60 5.59 2.74
N SER A 97 12.17 6.76 2.96
CA SER A 97 11.98 7.96 2.16
C SER A 97 12.44 7.84 0.70
N SER A 98 13.12 6.74 0.33
CA SER A 98 13.45 6.43 -1.07
C SER A 98 12.25 5.88 -1.85
N PHE A 99 11.19 5.42 -1.16
CA PHE A 99 9.98 4.84 -1.73
C PHE A 99 8.78 5.74 -1.46
N THR A 100 8.66 6.80 -2.24
CA THR A 100 7.62 7.83 -2.04
C THR A 100 6.33 7.51 -2.81
N GLY A 101 5.20 7.91 -2.21
CA GLY A 101 3.90 7.91 -2.83
C GLY A 101 3.64 9.13 -3.73
N GLY A 102 2.39 9.34 -4.11
CA GLY A 102 1.99 10.47 -4.95
C GLY A 102 2.15 11.84 -4.30
N ASP A 103 2.13 11.90 -2.98
CA ASP A 103 2.38 13.11 -2.16
C ASP A 103 3.88 13.40 -1.92
N GLY A 104 4.76 12.54 -2.46
CA GLY A 104 6.22 12.66 -2.29
C GLY A 104 6.74 12.20 -0.93
N LYS A 105 5.89 11.54 -0.11
CA LYS A 105 6.26 10.97 1.19
C LYS A 105 6.27 9.45 1.15
N GLU A 106 6.99 8.82 2.09
CA GLU A 106 6.94 7.39 2.34
C GLU A 106 5.54 6.95 2.78
N LEU A 107 5.26 5.65 2.74
CA LEU A 107 3.93 5.11 3.07
C LEU A 107 3.50 5.44 4.51
N CYS A 108 4.44 5.43 5.45
CA CYS A 108 4.23 5.84 6.84
C CYS A 108 5.08 7.08 7.11
N ALA A 109 4.43 8.20 7.38
CA ALA A 109 5.09 9.48 7.65
C ALA A 109 4.29 10.32 8.66
N THR A 110 4.95 11.30 9.26
CA THR A 110 4.32 12.23 10.20
C THR A 110 3.74 13.47 9.52
N ASP A 111 3.98 13.66 8.21
CA ASP A 111 3.74 14.92 7.52
C ASP A 111 3.16 14.75 6.11
N HIS A 112 2.24 13.77 5.93
CA HIS A 112 1.46 13.67 4.70
C HIS A 112 0.68 14.97 4.44
N SER A 113 0.94 15.61 3.30
CA SER A 113 0.31 16.89 2.97
C SER A 113 -1.14 16.69 2.53
N THR A 114 -2.06 17.39 3.19
CA THR A 114 -3.48 17.43 2.83
C THR A 114 -3.97 18.88 2.75
N THR A 115 -5.17 19.09 2.18
CA THR A 115 -5.77 20.43 2.06
C THR A 115 -6.02 21.09 3.43
N SER A 116 -6.26 20.28 4.47
CA SER A 116 -6.48 20.76 5.84
C SER A 116 -5.22 20.89 6.68
N GLY A 117 -4.05 20.59 6.12
CA GLY A 117 -2.75 20.58 6.81
C GLY A 117 -2.09 19.21 6.78
N ASN A 118 -0.96 19.07 7.45
CA ASN A 118 -0.25 17.79 7.50
C ASN A 118 -0.95 16.80 8.42
N GLN A 119 -1.03 15.55 7.96
CA GLN A 119 -1.54 14.43 8.74
C GLN A 119 -0.47 13.36 8.91
N LYS A 120 -0.54 12.63 10.02
CA LYS A 120 0.37 11.53 10.32
C LYS A 120 -0.36 10.20 10.30
N ASN A 121 0.33 9.16 9.87
CA ASN A 121 -0.13 7.77 9.95
C ASN A 121 0.89 6.84 10.66
N GLU A 122 1.86 7.45 11.34
CA GLU A 122 2.82 6.77 12.20
C GLU A 122 2.87 7.44 13.58
N LEU A 123 3.54 6.79 14.54
CA LEU A 123 3.80 7.38 15.85
C LEU A 123 4.77 8.55 15.70
N SER A 124 4.48 9.68 16.36
CA SER A 124 5.34 10.87 16.32
C SER A 124 6.73 10.63 16.92
N THR A 125 6.88 9.60 17.75
CA THR A 125 8.14 9.12 18.29
C THR A 125 8.19 7.62 18.13
N ALA A 126 9.21 7.12 17.44
CA ALA A 126 9.41 5.69 17.27
C ALA A 126 9.50 4.99 18.64
N ALA A 127 8.77 3.88 18.79
CA ALA A 127 8.72 3.10 20.01
C ALA A 127 8.64 1.62 19.70
N ASP A 128 9.23 0.80 20.56
CA ASP A 128 9.09 -0.65 20.50
C ASP A 128 7.64 -1.06 20.74
N LEU A 129 7.26 -2.22 20.21
CA LEU A 129 5.93 -2.80 20.42
C LEU A 129 5.73 -3.16 21.89
N ASN A 130 4.87 -2.43 22.54
CA ASN A 130 4.43 -2.65 23.91
C ASN A 130 2.96 -2.18 24.08
N GLU A 131 2.38 -2.41 25.25
CA GLU A 131 0.98 -2.04 25.54
C GLU A 131 0.73 -0.55 25.31
N THR A 132 1.60 0.32 25.82
CA THR A 132 1.44 1.79 25.70
C THR A 132 1.54 2.26 24.25
N SER A 133 2.50 1.75 23.47
CA SER A 133 2.64 2.12 22.07
C SER A 133 1.47 1.61 21.22
N LEU A 134 0.91 0.45 21.56
CA LEU A 134 -0.27 -0.10 20.91
C LEU A 134 -1.53 0.73 21.22
N GLU A 135 -1.73 1.12 22.48
CA GLU A 135 -2.83 2.02 22.87
C GLU A 135 -2.73 3.36 22.14
N GLN A 136 -1.53 3.95 22.08
CA GLN A 136 -1.31 5.20 21.36
C GLN A 136 -1.62 5.06 19.86
N ALA A 137 -1.19 3.97 19.23
CA ALA A 137 -1.51 3.70 17.83
C ALA A 137 -3.02 3.57 17.58
N MET A 138 -3.77 2.95 18.50
CA MET A 138 -5.23 2.87 18.41
C MET A 138 -5.89 4.23 18.53
N ILE A 139 -5.40 5.10 19.43
CA ILE A 139 -5.87 6.48 19.59
C ILE A 139 -5.60 7.28 18.31
N ASP A 140 -4.39 7.18 17.77
CA ASP A 140 -4.00 7.88 16.54
C ASP A 140 -4.85 7.43 15.34
N ILE A 141 -5.12 6.13 15.18
CA ILE A 141 -6.01 5.61 14.12
C ILE A 141 -7.44 6.13 14.27
N ALA A 142 -7.96 6.20 15.49
CA ALA A 142 -9.29 6.74 15.75
C ALA A 142 -9.39 8.26 15.49
N ALA A 143 -8.26 8.95 15.50
CA ALA A 143 -8.16 10.38 15.22
C ALA A 143 -7.99 10.72 13.74
N PHE A 144 -7.84 9.74 12.85
CA PHE A 144 -7.66 9.96 11.41
C PHE A 144 -8.78 10.83 10.83
N ALA A 145 -8.38 11.73 9.97
CA ALA A 145 -9.27 12.61 9.23
C ALA A 145 -9.05 12.45 7.72
N ASP A 146 -10.01 12.91 6.95
CA ASP A 146 -9.88 13.00 5.49
C ASP A 146 -9.04 14.23 5.07
N ASP A 147 -8.88 14.43 3.78
CA ASP A 147 -8.13 15.54 3.20
C ASP A 147 -8.67 16.93 3.61
N ARG A 148 -9.94 17.03 3.99
CA ARG A 148 -10.62 18.26 4.44
C ARG A 148 -10.71 18.39 5.97
N GLY A 149 -10.11 17.46 6.70
CA GLY A 149 -10.09 17.46 8.16
C GLY A 149 -11.32 16.84 8.83
N LEU A 150 -12.22 16.20 8.07
CA LEU A 150 -13.37 15.50 8.64
C LEU A 150 -12.93 14.14 9.19
N LYS A 151 -13.33 13.81 10.40
CA LYS A 151 -12.95 12.54 11.04
C LYS A 151 -13.56 11.33 10.33
N VAL A 152 -12.71 10.35 10.03
CA VAL A 152 -13.04 9.11 9.27
C VAL A 152 -13.29 8.01 10.26
N ALA A 153 -13.84 7.97 11.30
CA ALA A 153 -14.21 6.90 12.23
C ALA A 153 -13.47 5.56 12.02
N ALA A 154 -12.17 5.63 11.71
CA ALA A 154 -11.32 4.47 11.42
C ALA A 154 -11.12 3.61 12.67
N LYS A 155 -11.02 2.29 12.50
CA LYS A 155 -10.77 1.34 13.60
C LYS A 155 -9.66 0.38 13.21
N ALA A 156 -8.68 0.19 14.08
CA ALA A 156 -7.68 -0.86 13.95
C ALA A 156 -8.37 -2.23 13.94
N ARG A 157 -8.07 -3.08 12.97
CA ARG A 157 -8.67 -4.42 12.81
C ARG A 157 -7.65 -5.53 12.75
N LYS A 158 -6.43 -5.24 12.31
CA LYS A 158 -5.41 -6.24 12.07
C LYS A 158 -4.05 -5.65 12.39
N MET A 159 -3.24 -6.41 13.10
CA MET A 159 -1.84 -6.12 13.36
C MET A 159 -0.98 -7.08 12.56
N ILE A 160 0.04 -6.55 11.87
CA ILE A 160 1.03 -7.35 11.14
C ILE A 160 2.34 -7.18 11.87
N ILE A 161 2.89 -8.28 12.35
CA ILE A 161 4.15 -8.30 13.11
C ILE A 161 5.11 -9.33 12.51
N PRO A 162 6.42 -9.13 12.66
CA PRO A 162 7.42 -10.15 12.35
C PRO A 162 7.25 -11.40 13.23
N SER A 163 7.62 -12.56 12.72
CA SER A 163 7.54 -13.81 13.48
C SER A 163 8.37 -13.82 14.77
N ALA A 164 9.40 -12.97 14.85
CA ALA A 164 10.21 -12.80 16.05
C ALA A 164 9.49 -12.11 17.22
N LEU A 165 8.34 -11.48 16.95
CA LEU A 165 7.52 -10.80 17.96
C LEU A 165 6.19 -11.51 18.25
N GLN A 166 6.05 -12.76 17.80
CA GLN A 166 4.90 -13.62 18.09
C GLN A 166 4.97 -14.20 19.50
#